data_966f350be83ee9688de2006aced91bb9
#
_entry.id   966f350be83ee9688de2006aced91bb9
#
_cell.length_a   1.000
_cell.length_b   1.000
_cell.length_c   1.000
_cell.angle_alpha   90.00
_cell.angle_beta   90.00
_cell.angle_gamma   90.00
#
_symmetry.space_group_name_H-M   'P 1'
#
loop_
_entity.id
_entity.type
_entity.pdbx_description
1 polymer ?
#
loop_
_entity_poly.entity_id
_entity_poly.type
_entity_poly.pdbx_seq_one_letter_code
_entity_poly.pdbx_strand_id
1 'polypeptide(L)'
;GMTGVIMFGYIFGMLSAANWRLSPMIATSVLICVAAYRAMKPHISLNRIGVIGICLLIAMSAFNAKTITEMPQNGRENNRYYRLAQFLEEQNLEYGFSTFWHAHTTTVISDSKVRIINTDINENGVTPCPFQTDKKWFEEPEGVDRFFLLCTTYELPTLKTTEDWKYFENGPIEQLEFEEYIIFVFDNTDFLY
;
A
#
# COMPACT_ATOMS: atom_id res chain seq x y z
N GLY A 1 -7.35 24.11 14.03
CA GLY A 1 -7.47 22.71 14.38
C GLY A 1 -6.78 21.80 13.38
N MET A 2 -6.96 20.49 13.49
CA MET A 2 -6.32 19.44 12.68
C MET A 2 -6.42 19.67 11.16
N THR A 3 -7.60 20.08 10.67
CA THR A 3 -7.81 20.41 9.25
C THR A 3 -6.85 21.50 8.74
N GLY A 4 -6.62 22.55 9.54
CA GLY A 4 -5.69 23.62 9.18
C GLY A 4 -4.25 23.14 9.09
N VAL A 5 -3.82 22.26 9.98
CA VAL A 5 -2.48 21.65 9.96
C VAL A 5 -2.29 20.78 8.71
N ILE A 6 -3.30 19.97 8.36
CA ILE A 6 -3.27 19.14 7.15
C ILE A 6 -3.20 20.01 5.90
N MET A 7 -4.06 21.03 5.80
CA MET A 7 -4.05 21.96 4.66
C MET A 7 -2.72 22.72 4.54
N PHE A 8 -2.18 23.17 5.69
CA PHE A 8 -0.86 23.81 5.73
C PHE A 8 0.22 22.86 5.19
N GLY A 9 0.24 21.61 5.68
CA GLY A 9 1.20 20.61 5.21
C GLY A 9 1.11 20.32 3.71
N TYR A 10 -0.09 20.38 3.13
CA TYR A 10 -0.29 20.26 1.69
C TYR A 10 0.25 21.48 0.91
N ILE A 11 -0.12 22.70 1.34
CA ILE A 11 0.27 23.93 0.67
C ILE A 11 1.79 24.11 0.65
N PHE A 12 2.46 23.72 1.73
CA PHE A 12 3.92 23.85 1.87
C PHE A 12 4.70 22.60 1.46
N GLY A 13 4.06 21.62 0.81
CA GLY A 13 4.72 20.41 0.30
C GLY A 13 5.27 19.46 1.37
N MET A 14 4.88 19.65 2.63
CA MET A 14 5.32 18.80 3.75
C MET A 14 4.58 17.46 3.80
N LEU A 15 3.44 17.37 3.10
CA LEU A 15 2.62 16.16 3.02
C LEU A 15 2.50 15.73 1.56
N SER A 16 2.74 14.46 1.30
CA SER A 16 2.49 13.87 -0.01
C SER A 16 0.99 13.90 -0.35
N ALA A 17 0.66 13.98 -1.63
CA ALA A 17 -0.72 14.03 -2.15
C ALA A 17 -1.47 12.69 -2.00
N ALA A 18 -1.46 12.12 -0.81
CA ALA A 18 -2.18 10.89 -0.52
C ALA A 18 -3.60 11.20 -0.05
N ASN A 19 -4.61 10.80 -0.82
CA ASN A 19 -6.03 11.10 -0.56
C ASN A 19 -6.51 10.64 0.82
N TRP A 20 -5.99 9.52 1.35
CA TRP A 20 -6.37 9.02 2.67
C TRP A 20 -6.01 9.97 3.83
N ARG A 21 -5.02 10.86 3.65
CA ARG A 21 -4.67 11.88 4.66
C ARG A 21 -5.75 12.94 4.85
N LEU A 22 -6.66 13.05 3.88
CA LEU A 22 -7.83 13.93 3.98
C LEU A 22 -9.00 13.29 4.72
N SER A 23 -8.97 11.99 5.00
CA SER A 23 -10.07 11.28 5.67
C SER A 23 -10.48 11.89 7.03
N PRO A 24 -9.57 12.41 7.89
CA PRO A 24 -9.98 13.10 9.11
C PRO A 24 -10.79 14.38 8.87
N MET A 25 -10.64 14.99 7.68
CA MET A 25 -11.42 16.18 7.30
C MET A 25 -12.90 15.87 7.11
N ILE A 26 -13.24 14.66 6.69
CA ILE A 26 -14.64 14.23 6.51
C ILE A 26 -15.37 14.24 7.86
N ALA A 27 -14.81 13.60 8.86
CA ALA A 27 -15.39 13.57 10.22
C ALA A 27 -15.50 14.99 10.81
N THR A 28 -14.46 15.80 10.66
CA THR A 28 -14.44 17.19 11.13
C THR A 28 -15.50 18.03 10.41
N SER A 29 -15.68 17.87 9.11
CA SER A 29 -16.70 18.56 8.32
C SER A 29 -18.11 18.21 8.78
N VAL A 30 -18.38 16.92 9.04
CA VAL A 30 -19.67 16.47 9.57
C VAL A 30 -19.96 17.12 10.92
N LEU A 31 -18.98 17.13 11.84
CA LEU A 31 -19.15 17.78 13.15
C LEU A 31 -19.41 19.29 13.03
N ILE A 32 -18.70 19.99 12.15
CA ILE A 32 -18.92 21.42 11.89
C ILE A 32 -20.32 21.65 11.32
N CYS A 33 -20.76 20.85 10.35
CA CYS A 33 -22.11 20.93 9.78
C CYS A 33 -23.20 20.74 10.85
N VAL A 34 -23.04 19.76 11.75
CA VAL A 34 -24.00 19.51 12.85
C VAL A 34 -24.02 20.68 13.83
N ALA A 35 -22.84 21.23 14.20
CA ALA A 35 -22.74 22.37 15.09
C ALA A 35 -23.39 23.64 14.47
N ALA A 36 -23.09 23.91 13.20
CA ALA A 36 -23.68 25.02 12.45
C ALA A 36 -25.22 24.88 12.34
N TYR A 37 -25.70 23.66 12.04
CA TYR A 37 -27.12 23.35 12.00
C TYR A 37 -27.81 23.67 13.34
N ARG A 38 -27.22 23.26 14.46
CA ARG A 38 -27.76 23.54 15.80
C ARG A 38 -27.80 25.05 16.10
N ALA A 39 -26.74 25.77 15.71
CA ALA A 39 -26.66 27.21 15.93
C ALA A 39 -27.68 27.99 15.09
N MET A 40 -27.93 27.56 13.85
CA MET A 40 -28.85 28.25 12.93
C MET A 40 -30.32 27.87 13.11
N LYS A 41 -30.61 26.74 13.78
CA LYS A 41 -31.97 26.22 13.96
C LYS A 41 -33.02 27.26 14.44
N PRO A 42 -32.72 28.22 15.34
CA PRO A 42 -33.69 29.21 15.77
C PRO A 42 -33.97 30.33 14.75
N HIS A 43 -33.14 30.47 13.70
CA HIS A 43 -33.15 31.63 12.82
C HIS A 43 -33.59 31.35 11.38
N ILE A 44 -33.72 30.09 10.99
CA ILE A 44 -34.01 29.70 9.59
C ILE A 44 -35.05 28.58 9.58
N SER A 45 -35.97 28.63 8.60
CA SER A 45 -36.85 27.49 8.28
C SER A 45 -36.00 26.34 7.67
N LEU A 46 -35.34 25.60 8.56
CA LEU A 46 -34.33 24.59 8.23
C LEU A 46 -34.89 23.34 7.53
N ASN A 47 -36.21 23.17 7.51
CA ASN A 47 -36.84 22.02 6.84
C ASN A 47 -36.47 21.98 5.33
N ARG A 48 -36.47 23.11 4.65
CA ARG A 48 -36.15 23.16 3.20
C ARG A 48 -34.66 22.91 2.97
N ILE A 49 -33.79 23.52 3.75
CA ILE A 49 -32.33 23.35 3.63
C ILE A 49 -31.94 21.92 4.01
N GLY A 50 -32.54 21.36 5.05
CA GLY A 50 -32.33 19.97 5.45
C GLY A 50 -32.74 18.97 4.35
N VAL A 51 -33.91 19.18 3.74
CA VAL A 51 -34.40 18.36 2.64
C VAL A 51 -33.44 18.44 1.42
N ILE A 52 -33.01 19.64 1.04
CA ILE A 52 -32.03 19.81 -0.06
C ILE A 52 -30.73 19.08 0.26
N GLY A 53 -30.21 19.22 1.48
CA GLY A 53 -29.00 18.52 1.91
C GLY A 53 -29.12 16.99 1.85
N ILE A 54 -30.25 16.45 2.31
CA ILE A 54 -30.53 15.00 2.23
C ILE A 54 -30.65 14.56 0.77
N CYS A 55 -31.33 15.29 -0.08
CA CYS A 55 -31.45 14.98 -1.50
C CYS A 55 -30.08 14.97 -2.19
N LEU A 56 -29.21 15.91 -1.88
CA LEU A 56 -27.82 15.94 -2.41
C LEU A 56 -27.01 14.73 -1.92
N LEU A 57 -27.11 14.37 -0.65
CA LEU A 57 -26.42 13.20 -0.11
C LEU A 57 -26.90 11.91 -0.80
N ILE A 58 -28.21 11.76 -0.98
CA ILE A 58 -28.78 10.61 -1.68
C ILE A 58 -28.31 10.57 -3.14
N ALA A 59 -28.31 11.70 -3.84
CA ALA A 59 -27.86 11.80 -5.22
C ALA A 59 -26.36 11.44 -5.34
N MET A 60 -25.51 11.96 -4.46
CA MET A 60 -24.09 11.64 -4.42
C MET A 60 -23.85 10.15 -4.09
N SER A 61 -24.61 9.60 -3.13
CA SER A 61 -24.52 8.17 -2.78
C SER A 61 -24.96 7.28 -3.94
N ALA A 62 -26.03 7.63 -4.65
CA ALA A 62 -26.49 6.92 -5.82
C ALA A 62 -25.47 6.98 -6.96
N PHE A 63 -24.86 8.14 -7.18
CA PHE A 63 -23.79 8.30 -8.19
C PHE A 63 -22.57 7.43 -7.83
N ASN A 64 -22.12 7.45 -6.59
CA ASN A 64 -21.00 6.60 -6.13
C ASN A 64 -21.35 5.11 -6.24
N ALA A 65 -22.56 4.70 -5.85
CA ALA A 65 -23.01 3.32 -5.99
C ALA A 65 -23.00 2.88 -7.46
N LYS A 66 -23.49 3.72 -8.36
CA LYS A 66 -23.42 3.46 -9.81
C LYS A 66 -21.98 3.28 -10.27
N THR A 67 -21.08 4.20 -9.90
CA THR A 67 -19.66 4.10 -10.27
C THR A 67 -19.02 2.81 -9.77
N ILE A 68 -19.34 2.37 -8.55
CA ILE A 68 -18.83 1.13 -7.97
C ILE A 68 -19.38 -0.09 -8.72
N THR A 69 -20.67 -0.09 -9.09
CA THR A 69 -21.30 -1.22 -9.82
C THR A 69 -20.85 -1.30 -11.27
N GLU A 70 -20.44 -0.17 -11.87
CA GLU A 70 -19.91 -0.10 -13.24
C GLU A 70 -18.38 -0.36 -13.28
N MET A 71 -17.71 -0.48 -12.13
CA MET A 71 -16.31 -0.93 -12.11
C MET A 71 -16.22 -2.34 -12.69
N PRO A 72 -15.26 -2.60 -13.62
CA PRO A 72 -15.08 -3.92 -14.19
C PRO A 72 -14.95 -4.97 -13.08
N GLN A 73 -15.80 -6.01 -13.12
CA GLN A 73 -15.74 -7.12 -12.16
C GLN A 73 -14.43 -7.92 -12.27
N ASN A 74 -13.70 -7.77 -13.37
CA ASN A 74 -12.35 -8.30 -13.58
C ASN A 74 -11.27 -7.50 -12.86
N GLY A 75 -11.61 -6.77 -11.81
CA GLY A 75 -10.69 -5.96 -11.03
C GLY A 75 -9.54 -6.76 -10.40
N ARG A 76 -9.74 -8.05 -10.15
CA ARG A 76 -8.66 -8.93 -9.66
C ARG A 76 -7.62 -9.19 -10.75
N GLU A 77 -8.05 -9.64 -11.92
CA GLU A 77 -7.14 -9.97 -13.04
C GLU A 77 -6.37 -8.77 -13.56
N ASN A 78 -6.99 -7.57 -13.50
CA ASN A 78 -6.33 -6.32 -13.87
C ASN A 78 -5.47 -5.72 -12.76
N ASN A 79 -5.52 -6.27 -11.54
CA ASN A 79 -4.69 -5.81 -10.43
C ASN A 79 -3.29 -6.41 -10.55
N ARG A 80 -2.27 -5.56 -10.71
CA ARG A 80 -0.87 -6.00 -10.83
C ARG A 80 -0.39 -6.86 -9.66
N TYR A 81 -0.81 -6.55 -8.44
CA TYR A 81 -0.42 -7.33 -7.26
C TYR A 81 -1.09 -8.71 -7.24
N TYR A 82 -2.29 -8.84 -7.79
CA TYR A 82 -2.93 -10.14 -7.93
C TYR A 82 -2.19 -11.00 -8.96
N ARG A 83 -1.83 -10.43 -10.12
CA ARG A 83 -1.03 -11.15 -11.13
C ARG A 83 0.36 -11.51 -10.59
N LEU A 84 1.00 -10.58 -9.85
CA LEU A 84 2.28 -10.84 -9.18
C LEU A 84 2.15 -12.00 -8.18
N ALA A 85 1.13 -12.00 -7.32
CA ALA A 85 0.89 -13.07 -6.36
C ALA A 85 0.71 -14.42 -7.07
N GLN A 86 -0.10 -14.48 -8.14
CA GLN A 86 -0.26 -15.69 -8.94
C GLN A 86 1.06 -16.16 -9.56
N PHE A 87 1.84 -15.25 -10.13
CA PHE A 87 3.15 -15.57 -10.68
C PHE A 87 4.07 -16.18 -9.63
N LEU A 88 4.14 -15.60 -8.44
CA LEU A 88 4.97 -16.10 -7.34
C LEU A 88 4.49 -17.49 -6.86
N GLU A 89 3.17 -17.70 -6.74
CA GLU A 89 2.59 -19.02 -6.43
C GLU A 89 2.96 -20.06 -7.50
N GLU A 90 2.88 -19.74 -8.79
CA GLU A 90 3.25 -20.62 -9.90
C GLU A 90 4.75 -20.99 -9.90
N GLN A 91 5.62 -20.10 -9.40
CA GLN A 91 7.05 -20.33 -9.25
C GLN A 91 7.41 -21.03 -7.92
N ASN A 92 6.42 -21.38 -7.07
CA ASN A 92 6.59 -21.92 -5.72
C ASN A 92 7.48 -21.00 -4.84
N LEU A 93 7.25 -19.70 -4.92
CA LEU A 93 7.92 -18.67 -4.13
C LEU A 93 6.97 -18.18 -3.04
N GLU A 94 7.02 -18.83 -1.86
CA GLU A 94 6.07 -18.59 -0.78
C GLU A 94 6.57 -17.56 0.25
N TYR A 95 7.90 -17.35 0.35
CA TYR A 95 8.48 -16.49 1.37
C TYR A 95 9.55 -15.57 0.78
N GLY A 96 9.36 -14.26 0.95
CA GLY A 96 10.27 -13.29 0.37
C GLY A 96 10.30 -11.95 1.08
N PHE A 97 11.03 -11.03 0.48
CA PHE A 97 11.32 -9.71 1.00
C PHE A 97 11.07 -8.65 -0.07
N SER A 98 10.55 -7.51 0.30
CA SER A 98 10.34 -6.38 -0.61
C SER A 98 10.08 -5.10 0.16
N THR A 99 10.01 -3.98 -0.54
CA THR A 99 9.62 -2.71 0.06
C THR A 99 8.14 -2.71 0.48
N PHE A 100 7.80 -1.85 1.44
CA PHE A 100 6.55 -1.83 2.19
C PHE A 100 5.27 -2.04 1.36
N TRP A 101 5.11 -1.28 0.28
CA TRP A 101 3.87 -1.35 -0.50
C TRP A 101 3.73 -2.65 -1.28
N HIS A 102 4.82 -3.21 -1.77
CA HIS A 102 4.84 -4.46 -2.50
C HIS A 102 4.66 -5.64 -1.55
N ALA A 103 5.35 -5.61 -0.40
CA ALA A 103 5.29 -6.65 0.61
C ALA A 103 3.87 -6.86 1.14
N HIS A 104 3.29 -5.86 1.77
CA HIS A 104 2.01 -6.00 2.44
C HIS A 104 0.84 -6.22 1.47
N THR A 105 0.85 -5.50 0.33
CA THR A 105 -0.24 -5.63 -0.64
C THR A 105 -0.28 -7.03 -1.25
N THR A 106 0.87 -7.59 -1.64
CA THR A 106 0.95 -8.93 -2.24
C THR A 106 0.59 -10.01 -1.22
N THR A 107 1.08 -9.89 0.02
CA THR A 107 0.73 -10.84 1.11
C THR A 107 -0.78 -10.88 1.37
N VAL A 108 -1.43 -9.72 1.45
CA VAL A 108 -2.89 -9.66 1.68
C VAL A 108 -3.67 -10.22 0.49
N ILE A 109 -3.29 -9.87 -0.74
CA ILE A 109 -4.01 -10.28 -1.96
C ILE A 109 -3.88 -11.79 -2.20
N SER A 110 -2.75 -12.41 -1.82
CA SER A 110 -2.52 -13.85 -1.92
C SER A 110 -3.18 -14.66 -0.80
N ASP A 111 -3.96 -14.02 0.09
CA ASP A 111 -4.46 -14.66 1.31
C ASP A 111 -3.34 -15.30 2.16
N SER A 112 -2.16 -14.65 2.18
CA SER A 112 -0.94 -15.10 2.87
C SER A 112 -0.30 -16.39 2.35
N LYS A 113 -0.66 -16.85 1.15
CA LYS A 113 0.04 -17.95 0.47
C LYS A 113 1.45 -17.53 0.04
N VAL A 114 1.58 -16.28 -0.39
CA VAL A 114 2.88 -15.64 -0.61
C VAL A 114 3.08 -14.63 0.51
N ARG A 115 4.03 -14.90 1.39
CA ARG A 115 4.36 -14.02 2.51
C ARG A 115 5.59 -13.20 2.18
N ILE A 116 5.42 -11.90 2.04
CA ILE A 116 6.51 -10.98 1.76
C ILE A 116 6.73 -10.08 2.97
N ILE A 117 7.96 -10.07 3.47
CA ILE A 117 8.36 -9.30 4.63
C ILE A 117 8.88 -7.93 4.17
N ASN A 118 8.52 -6.91 4.93
CA ASN A 118 8.91 -5.55 4.62
C ASN A 118 10.40 -5.30 4.88
N THR A 119 11.09 -4.83 3.85
CA THR A 119 12.50 -4.40 3.90
C THR A 119 12.63 -3.01 3.28
N ASP A 120 13.70 -2.32 3.64
CA ASP A 120 14.11 -1.10 2.96
C ASP A 120 15.25 -1.41 1.98
N ILE A 121 15.15 -0.89 0.76
CA ILE A 121 16.21 -0.91 -0.25
C ILE A 121 16.75 0.52 -0.36
N ASN A 122 17.93 0.75 0.14
CA ASN A 122 18.56 2.08 0.19
C ASN A 122 20.07 1.97 -0.06
N GLU A 123 20.80 3.05 0.14
CA GLU A 123 22.26 3.09 -0.04
C GLU A 123 23.07 2.13 0.85
N ASN A 124 22.48 1.66 1.95
CA ASN A 124 23.09 0.69 2.86
C ASN A 124 22.76 -0.78 2.47
N GLY A 125 22.07 -1.00 1.37
CA GLY A 125 21.66 -2.32 0.91
C GLY A 125 20.22 -2.66 1.20
N VAL A 126 19.96 -3.95 1.42
CA VAL A 126 18.64 -4.48 1.81
C VAL A 126 18.63 -4.66 3.32
N THR A 127 17.84 -3.84 4.00
CA THR A 127 17.82 -3.85 5.46
C THR A 127 16.40 -4.16 5.99
N PRO A 128 16.28 -4.90 7.10
CA PRO A 128 15.01 -5.12 7.75
C PRO A 128 14.29 -3.82 8.11
N CYS A 129 13.07 -3.63 7.63
CA CYS A 129 12.26 -2.47 7.99
C CYS A 129 11.34 -2.83 9.16
N PRO A 130 11.55 -2.26 10.38
CA PRO A 130 10.77 -2.60 11.56
C PRO A 130 9.35 -2.01 11.54
N PHE A 131 9.00 -1.21 10.53
CA PHE A 131 7.70 -0.59 10.44
C PHE A 131 6.62 -1.63 10.13
N GLN A 132 5.69 -1.85 11.07
CA GLN A 132 4.60 -2.82 10.99
C GLN A 132 5.06 -4.29 10.79
N THR A 133 6.25 -4.63 11.26
CA THR A 133 6.81 -5.98 11.19
C THR A 133 7.26 -6.46 12.57
N ASP A 134 7.19 -7.76 12.82
CA ASP A 134 7.79 -8.40 13.99
C ASP A 134 9.22 -8.85 13.63
N LYS A 135 10.17 -8.73 14.56
CA LYS A 135 11.54 -9.21 14.36
C LYS A 135 11.62 -10.68 13.95
N LYS A 136 10.69 -11.49 14.47
CA LYS A 136 10.59 -12.93 14.13
C LYS A 136 10.29 -13.20 12.67
N TRP A 137 9.77 -12.21 11.92
CA TRP A 137 9.49 -12.39 10.49
C TRP A 137 10.75 -12.33 9.62
N PHE A 138 11.88 -11.90 10.19
CA PHE A 138 13.18 -11.92 9.50
C PHE A 138 13.99 -13.18 9.80
N GLU A 139 13.51 -14.03 10.74
CA GLU A 139 14.10 -15.34 10.98
C GLU A 139 13.62 -16.31 9.87
N GLU A 140 14.50 -17.21 9.44
CA GLU A 140 14.16 -18.19 8.42
C GLU A 140 13.07 -19.14 8.95
N PRO A 141 11.91 -19.24 8.29
CA PRO A 141 10.86 -20.15 8.71
C PRO A 141 11.26 -21.59 8.41
N GLU A 142 10.91 -22.50 9.32
CA GLU A 142 11.15 -23.93 9.14
C GLU A 142 10.44 -24.46 7.88
N GLY A 143 11.17 -25.24 7.07
CA GLY A 143 10.61 -25.91 5.89
C GLY A 143 10.47 -25.05 4.64
N VAL A 144 11.09 -23.88 4.62
CA VAL A 144 11.21 -23.03 3.42
C VAL A 144 12.63 -23.12 2.89
N ASP A 145 12.77 -23.65 1.68
CA ASP A 145 14.08 -23.87 1.02
C ASP A 145 14.38 -22.80 -0.04
N ARG A 146 13.42 -21.90 -0.33
CA ARG A 146 13.55 -20.86 -1.35
C ARG A 146 13.04 -19.53 -0.82
N PHE A 147 13.92 -18.57 -0.80
CA PHE A 147 13.64 -17.19 -0.41
C PHE A 147 13.77 -16.28 -1.63
N PHE A 148 13.07 -15.16 -1.65
CA PHE A 148 13.25 -14.22 -2.73
C PHE A 148 13.30 -12.77 -2.25
N LEU A 149 14.06 -11.96 -2.98
CA LEU A 149 13.96 -10.50 -2.93
C LEU A 149 13.21 -10.02 -4.16
N LEU A 150 12.11 -9.32 -3.95
CA LEU A 150 11.33 -8.64 -4.97
C LEU A 150 11.71 -7.17 -4.98
N CYS A 151 12.25 -6.67 -6.06
CA CYS A 151 12.47 -5.25 -6.28
C CYS A 151 11.86 -4.80 -7.62
N THR A 152 11.59 -3.51 -7.73
CA THR A 152 11.16 -2.90 -8.98
C THR A 152 12.35 -2.47 -9.83
N THR A 153 12.12 -2.26 -11.13
CA THR A 153 13.11 -1.67 -12.03
C THR A 153 13.58 -0.28 -11.57
N TYR A 154 12.79 0.42 -10.74
CA TYR A 154 13.15 1.71 -10.16
C TYR A 154 14.07 1.59 -8.93
N GLU A 155 13.95 0.51 -8.17
CA GLU A 155 14.76 0.23 -6.97
C GLU A 155 16.10 -0.43 -7.34
N LEU A 156 16.13 -1.17 -8.44
CA LEU A 156 17.32 -1.87 -8.91
C LEU A 156 18.57 -0.97 -9.08
N PRO A 157 18.49 0.26 -9.64
CA PRO A 157 19.65 1.13 -9.73
C PRO A 157 20.24 1.47 -8.36
N THR A 158 19.41 1.69 -7.35
CA THR A 158 19.86 1.94 -5.98
C THR A 158 20.55 0.70 -5.41
N LEU A 159 19.95 -0.48 -5.56
CA LEU A 159 20.53 -1.74 -5.11
C LEU A 159 21.91 -2.00 -5.77
N LYS A 160 22.06 -1.67 -7.05
CA LYS A 160 23.32 -1.82 -7.78
C LYS A 160 24.46 -0.92 -7.30
N THR A 161 24.15 0.16 -6.59
CA THR A 161 25.16 1.08 -6.02
C THR A 161 25.64 0.66 -4.64
N THR A 162 25.00 -0.33 -4.01
CA THR A 162 25.34 -0.81 -2.68
C THR A 162 26.53 -1.79 -2.69
N GLU A 163 27.20 -1.92 -1.56
CA GLU A 163 28.26 -2.94 -1.39
C GLU A 163 27.70 -4.37 -1.46
N ASP A 164 26.41 -4.53 -1.17
CA ASP A 164 25.70 -5.80 -1.19
C ASP A 164 25.38 -6.29 -2.60
N TRP A 165 25.56 -5.43 -3.63
CA TRP A 165 25.27 -5.82 -5.01
C TRP A 165 25.95 -7.14 -5.44
N LYS A 166 27.12 -7.43 -4.92
CA LYS A 166 27.83 -8.69 -5.15
C LYS A 166 27.02 -9.94 -4.81
N TYR A 167 26.12 -9.86 -3.79
CA TYR A 167 25.23 -10.97 -3.43
C TYR A 167 24.13 -11.15 -4.46
N PHE A 168 23.65 -10.06 -5.08
CA PHE A 168 22.59 -10.08 -6.08
C PHE A 168 23.11 -10.35 -7.50
N GLU A 169 24.38 -10.14 -7.75
CA GLU A 169 25.01 -10.41 -9.05
C GLU A 169 25.38 -11.90 -9.23
N ASN A 170 25.87 -12.54 -8.15
CA ASN A 170 26.44 -13.89 -8.24
C ASN A 170 25.84 -14.88 -7.23
N GLY A 171 25.03 -14.44 -6.28
CA GLY A 171 24.46 -15.24 -5.21
C GLY A 171 23.10 -15.87 -5.49
N PRO A 172 22.20 -15.26 -6.30
CA PRO A 172 20.93 -15.88 -6.56
C PRO A 172 21.06 -17.20 -7.29
N ILE A 173 20.27 -18.18 -6.88
CA ILE A 173 20.13 -19.46 -7.59
C ILE A 173 19.31 -19.29 -8.87
N GLU A 174 18.46 -18.26 -8.91
CA GLU A 174 17.61 -17.94 -10.04
C GLU A 174 17.27 -16.44 -10.03
N GLN A 175 17.13 -15.84 -11.20
CA GLN A 175 16.59 -14.50 -11.38
C GLN A 175 15.40 -14.57 -12.32
N LEU A 176 14.26 -14.02 -11.88
CA LEU A 176 13.02 -13.97 -12.64
C LEU A 176 12.64 -12.51 -12.91
N GLU A 177 11.96 -12.28 -14.01
CA GLU A 177 11.40 -10.98 -14.35
C GLU A 177 9.88 -11.13 -14.57
N PHE A 178 9.12 -10.24 -13.97
CA PHE A 178 7.69 -10.18 -14.14
C PHE A 178 7.21 -8.73 -14.18
N GLU A 179 6.73 -8.27 -15.33
CA GLU A 179 6.33 -6.88 -15.57
C GLU A 179 7.44 -5.89 -15.19
N GLU A 180 7.22 -5.06 -14.15
CA GLU A 180 8.19 -4.10 -13.61
C GLU A 180 9.04 -4.67 -12.47
N TYR A 181 8.83 -5.95 -12.13
CA TYR A 181 9.49 -6.58 -10.99
C TYR A 181 10.65 -7.47 -11.42
N ILE A 182 11.69 -7.42 -10.61
CA ILE A 182 12.86 -8.30 -10.69
C ILE A 182 12.90 -9.09 -9.38
N ILE A 183 12.99 -10.39 -9.49
CA ILE A 183 12.91 -11.32 -8.38
C ILE A 183 14.20 -12.12 -8.35
N PHE A 184 14.97 -11.91 -7.29
CA PHE A 184 16.18 -12.68 -7.02
C PHE A 184 15.84 -13.81 -6.07
N VAL A 185 16.09 -15.05 -6.43
CA VAL A 185 15.78 -16.24 -5.65
C VAL A 185 17.04 -16.80 -5.01
N PHE A 186 16.97 -17.13 -3.73
CA PHE A 186 18.05 -17.62 -2.90
C PHE A 186 17.65 -18.89 -2.15
N ASP A 187 18.61 -19.65 -1.67
CA ASP A 187 18.44 -20.79 -0.77
C ASP A 187 18.62 -20.44 0.72
N ASN A 188 18.93 -19.16 1.00
CA ASN A 188 19.11 -18.62 2.35
C ASN A 188 18.70 -17.14 2.40
N THR A 189 18.83 -16.50 3.56
CA THR A 189 18.52 -15.08 3.79
C THR A 189 19.74 -14.21 4.09
N ASP A 190 20.95 -14.68 3.75
CA ASP A 190 22.23 -13.99 4.05
C ASP A 190 22.32 -12.60 3.42
N PHE A 191 21.52 -12.30 2.42
CA PHE A 191 21.47 -10.97 1.78
C PHE A 191 20.79 -9.90 2.63
N LEU A 192 20.23 -10.26 3.80
CA LEU A 192 19.59 -9.33 4.73
C LEU A 192 20.51 -8.85 5.86
N TYR A 193 21.75 -9.36 5.96
CA TYR A 193 22.64 -9.11 7.10
C TYR A 193 24.06 -8.74 6.70
#